data_8751858849fefd1696216986f870b198
#
_entry.id   8751858849fefd1696216986f870b198
#
_cell.length_a   1.000
_cell.length_b   1.000
_cell.length_c   1.000
_cell.angle_alpha   90.00
_cell.angle_beta   90.00
_cell.angle_gamma   90.00
#
_symmetry.space_group_name_H-M   'P 1'
#
loop_
_entity.id
_entity.type
_entity.pdbx_description
1 polymer ?
#
loop_
_entity_poly.entity_id
_entity_poly.type
_entity_poly.pdbx_seq_one_letter_code
_entity_poly.pdbx_strand_id
1 'polypeptide(L)'
;MNWTSPNSAPYHANFAADQTKQIAFEATPIYCFWPESMARMHAYNPCMRLILIFRDPIERAWSHWCMEYAREREDLPFAEAIRQGRQRMMAFEPSGRLRRTFSYVERGLYARQVSRALQLFSRRQLLFLRSSDLADEPGRVLHQVAAFLGVEPFPLIRARREGARPEHPYPSELTNGDIRHLRRIYLPEIERFALLTGLRVDDWLTCRAEAGEVAHRGGAGHPGG
;
A
#
# COMPACT_ATOMS: atom_id res chain seq x y z
N MET A 1 7.55 1.31 23.27
CA MET A 1 8.61 0.27 23.30
C MET A 1 9.94 0.98 23.11
N ASN A 2 10.89 0.77 23.99
CA ASN A 2 12.23 1.35 23.84
C ASN A 2 13.02 0.50 22.86
N TRP A 3 13.38 1.03 21.71
CA TRP A 3 14.06 0.30 20.62
C TRP A 3 15.59 0.19 20.83
N THR A 4 16.15 0.88 21.81
CA THR A 4 17.57 0.70 22.21
C THR A 4 17.77 -0.54 23.08
N SER A 5 16.69 -1.02 23.72
CA SER A 5 16.66 -2.30 24.46
C SER A 5 15.26 -2.90 24.34
N PRO A 6 14.93 -3.54 23.21
CA PRO A 6 13.58 -4.00 22.92
C PRO A 6 13.24 -5.21 23.81
N ASN A 7 12.25 -5.07 24.69
CA ASN A 7 11.61 -6.20 25.33
C ASN A 7 10.57 -6.80 24.37
N SER A 8 10.89 -7.94 23.76
CA SER A 8 10.00 -8.64 22.84
C SER A 8 8.99 -9.57 23.52
N ALA A 9 9.09 -9.79 24.83
CA ALA A 9 8.19 -10.69 25.55
C ALA A 9 6.70 -10.31 25.42
N PRO A 10 6.29 -9.03 25.58
CA PRO A 10 4.88 -8.65 25.36
C PRO A 10 4.41 -8.84 23.90
N TYR A 11 5.32 -8.74 22.93
CA TYR A 11 5.01 -9.02 21.53
C TYR A 11 4.80 -10.52 21.31
N HIS A 12 5.70 -11.36 21.84
CA HIS A 12 5.59 -12.81 21.73
C HIS A 12 4.34 -13.37 22.42
N ALA A 13 3.89 -12.73 23.49
CA ALA A 13 2.65 -13.13 24.18
C ALA A 13 1.38 -13.04 23.32
N ASN A 14 1.42 -12.29 22.21
CA ASN A 14 0.30 -12.25 21.26
C ASN A 14 0.24 -13.49 20.35
N PHE A 15 1.28 -14.28 20.30
CA PHE A 15 1.31 -15.51 19.51
C PHE A 15 1.08 -16.69 20.46
N ALA A 16 -0.03 -17.42 20.22
CA ALA A 16 -0.25 -18.66 20.96
C ALA A 16 0.90 -19.62 20.70
N ALA A 17 1.45 -20.21 21.77
CA ALA A 17 2.52 -21.20 21.69
C ALA A 17 1.97 -22.56 21.19
N ASP A 18 1.29 -22.56 20.06
CA ASP A 18 0.81 -23.78 19.41
C ASP A 18 1.94 -24.36 18.56
N GLN A 19 2.67 -25.31 19.16
CA GLN A 19 3.77 -26.00 18.49
C GLN A 19 3.33 -26.87 17.30
N THR A 20 2.03 -27.04 17.08
CA THR A 20 1.49 -27.74 15.92
C THR A 20 1.46 -26.87 14.67
N LYS A 21 1.61 -25.55 14.81
CA LYS A 21 1.61 -24.59 13.69
C LYS A 21 3.00 -24.44 13.10
N GLN A 22 3.06 -24.44 11.78
CA GLN A 22 4.31 -24.31 11.04
C GLN A 22 4.88 -22.90 11.06
N ILE A 23 4.03 -21.87 11.06
CA ILE A 23 4.40 -20.47 10.97
C ILE A 23 3.47 -19.60 11.82
N ALA A 24 4.06 -18.64 12.54
CA ALA A 24 3.34 -17.52 13.14
C ALA A 24 3.46 -16.28 12.22
N PHE A 25 2.38 -15.54 12.06
CA PHE A 25 2.37 -14.31 11.28
C PHE A 25 1.53 -13.23 11.95
N GLU A 26 1.80 -11.99 11.58
CA GLU A 26 0.95 -10.84 11.88
C GLU A 26 0.73 -9.98 10.64
N ALA A 27 -0.31 -9.13 10.66
CA ALA A 27 -0.60 -8.20 9.58
C ALA A 27 -0.79 -6.78 10.12
N THR A 28 0.12 -5.89 9.75
CA THR A 28 0.04 -4.47 10.10
C THR A 28 0.31 -3.61 8.86
N PRO A 29 -0.74 -3.09 8.23
CA PRO A 29 -0.63 -2.41 6.92
C PRO A 29 0.31 -1.20 6.88
N ILE A 30 0.58 -0.59 8.03
CA ILE A 30 1.38 0.64 8.10
C ILE A 30 2.89 0.39 8.16
N TYR A 31 3.36 -0.83 8.39
CA TYR A 31 4.79 -1.11 8.54
C TYR A 31 5.61 -0.70 7.31
N CYS A 32 5.08 -0.90 6.12
CA CYS A 32 5.75 -0.52 4.89
C CYS A 32 5.98 0.99 4.79
N PHE A 33 5.05 1.77 5.31
CA PHE A 33 5.11 3.24 5.29
C PHE A 33 6.12 3.82 6.29
N TRP A 34 6.19 3.29 7.53
CA TRP A 34 7.11 3.81 8.55
C TRP A 34 8.56 3.49 8.21
N PRO A 35 9.44 4.49 8.07
CA PRO A 35 10.82 4.26 7.65
C PRO A 35 11.58 3.28 8.56
N GLU A 36 11.36 3.36 9.87
CA GLU A 36 12.07 2.56 10.86
C GLU A 36 11.55 1.12 10.98
N SER A 37 10.32 0.85 10.53
CA SER A 37 9.69 -0.47 10.73
C SER A 37 10.46 -1.58 10.03
N MET A 38 10.90 -1.37 8.79
CA MET A 38 11.67 -2.37 8.04
C MET A 38 13.01 -2.69 8.72
N ALA A 39 13.72 -1.68 9.21
CA ALA A 39 14.97 -1.87 9.94
C ALA A 39 14.75 -2.61 11.26
N ARG A 40 13.67 -2.29 11.98
CA ARG A 40 13.30 -2.96 13.23
C ARG A 40 12.90 -4.42 13.01
N MET A 41 12.13 -4.72 11.97
CA MET A 41 11.78 -6.08 11.58
C MET A 41 13.03 -6.89 11.20
N HIS A 42 13.94 -6.30 10.44
CA HIS A 42 15.20 -6.97 10.07
C HIS A 42 16.10 -7.21 11.28
N ALA A 43 16.23 -6.25 12.19
CA ALA A 43 16.98 -6.41 13.43
C ALA A 43 16.37 -7.48 14.37
N TYR A 44 15.05 -7.58 14.38
CA TYR A 44 14.32 -8.59 15.15
C TYR A 44 14.50 -10.00 14.56
N ASN A 45 14.33 -10.14 13.25
CA ASN A 45 14.53 -11.41 12.55
C ASN A 45 14.98 -11.16 11.09
N PRO A 46 16.29 -11.27 10.80
CA PRO A 46 16.83 -11.08 9.45
C PRO A 46 16.37 -12.15 8.44
N CYS A 47 15.85 -13.29 8.93
CA CYS A 47 15.29 -14.35 8.08
C CYS A 47 13.78 -14.21 7.84
N MET A 48 13.16 -13.13 8.31
CA MET A 48 11.73 -12.89 8.16
C MET A 48 11.31 -12.86 6.68
N ARG A 49 10.19 -13.48 6.36
CA ARG A 49 9.53 -13.39 5.05
C ARG A 49 8.43 -12.36 5.11
N LEU A 50 8.38 -11.46 4.14
CA LEU A 50 7.43 -10.36 4.10
C LEU A 50 6.50 -10.50 2.88
N ILE A 51 5.20 -10.42 3.11
CA ILE A 51 4.17 -10.35 2.07
C ILE A 51 3.66 -8.92 2.03
N LEU A 52 3.85 -8.25 0.91
CA LEU A 52 3.45 -6.85 0.71
C LEU A 52 2.34 -6.81 -0.34
N ILE A 53 1.16 -6.37 0.10
CA ILE A 53 -0.03 -6.29 -0.76
C ILE A 53 -0.27 -4.83 -1.12
N PHE A 54 -0.35 -4.55 -2.43
CA PHE A 54 -0.52 -3.21 -2.96
C PHE A 54 -1.85 -3.06 -3.70
N ARG A 55 -2.36 -1.87 -3.67
CA ARG A 55 -3.55 -1.43 -4.38
C ARG A 55 -3.19 -0.20 -5.21
N ASP A 56 -3.98 0.12 -6.24
CA ASP A 56 -3.88 1.43 -6.91
C ASP A 56 -3.78 2.56 -5.89
N PRO A 57 -2.75 3.44 -5.95
CA PRO A 57 -2.52 4.43 -4.91
C PRO A 57 -3.58 5.53 -4.84
N ILE A 58 -4.28 5.85 -5.95
CA ILE A 58 -5.40 6.79 -5.96
C ILE A 58 -6.58 6.19 -5.20
N GLU A 59 -6.95 4.95 -5.53
CA GLU A 59 -8.03 4.25 -4.84
C GLU A 59 -7.72 4.03 -3.36
N ARG A 60 -6.45 3.76 -3.04
CA ARG A 60 -6.02 3.62 -1.65
C ARG A 60 -6.12 4.95 -0.90
N ALA A 61 -5.70 6.08 -1.52
CA ALA A 61 -5.79 7.40 -0.91
C ALA A 61 -7.24 7.77 -0.63
N TRP A 62 -8.12 7.56 -1.60
CA TRP A 62 -9.56 7.76 -1.45
C TRP A 62 -10.16 6.89 -0.32
N SER A 63 -9.87 5.59 -0.34
CA SER A 63 -10.35 4.67 0.69
C SER A 63 -9.86 5.04 2.10
N HIS A 64 -8.62 5.51 2.22
CA HIS A 64 -8.05 5.96 3.49
C HIS A 64 -8.75 7.22 4.00
N TRP A 65 -8.99 8.20 3.14
CA TRP A 65 -9.73 9.40 3.50
C TRP A 65 -11.16 9.06 3.95
N CYS A 66 -11.88 8.25 3.20
CA CYS A 66 -13.22 7.78 3.59
C CYS A 66 -13.23 7.13 4.98
N MET A 67 -12.23 6.31 5.28
CA MET A 67 -12.10 5.66 6.58
C MET A 67 -11.84 6.65 7.71
N GLU A 68 -10.96 7.63 7.51
CA GLU A 68 -10.65 8.61 8.56
C GLU A 68 -11.80 9.62 8.72
N TYR A 69 -12.49 9.98 7.64
CA TYR A 69 -13.69 10.82 7.67
C TYR A 69 -14.82 10.12 8.46
N ALA A 70 -15.14 8.88 8.15
CA ALA A 70 -16.15 8.10 8.87
C ALA A 70 -15.82 7.86 10.35
N ARG A 71 -14.54 8.06 10.74
CA ARG A 71 -14.07 8.01 12.14
C ARG A 71 -14.02 9.37 12.81
N GLU A 72 -14.53 10.40 12.15
CA GLU A 72 -14.50 11.79 12.65
C GLU A 72 -13.07 12.29 12.96
N ARG A 73 -12.09 11.85 12.15
CA ARG A 73 -10.68 12.24 12.27
C ARG A 73 -10.20 13.11 11.13
N GLU A 74 -11.03 13.30 10.14
CA GLU A 74 -10.82 14.17 8.99
C GLU A 74 -12.06 15.03 8.79
N ASP A 75 -11.87 16.32 8.60
CA ASP A 75 -12.91 17.35 8.44
C ASP A 75 -12.87 18.03 7.06
N LEU A 76 -11.75 17.89 6.35
CA LEU A 76 -11.60 18.49 5.02
C LEU A 76 -12.19 17.59 3.93
N PRO A 77 -12.77 18.19 2.88
CA PRO A 77 -13.10 17.48 1.64
C PRO A 77 -11.86 16.81 1.05
N PHE A 78 -12.05 15.70 0.33
CA PHE A 78 -10.93 14.91 -0.21
C PHE A 78 -9.94 15.74 -1.03
N ALA A 79 -10.44 16.60 -1.92
CA ALA A 79 -9.63 17.48 -2.75
C ALA A 79 -8.67 18.36 -1.95
N GLU A 80 -9.08 18.85 -0.80
CA GLU A 80 -8.25 19.65 0.10
C GLU A 80 -7.32 18.77 0.93
N ALA A 81 -7.85 17.67 1.46
CA ALA A 81 -7.10 16.73 2.28
C ALA A 81 -5.86 16.19 1.55
N ILE A 82 -5.94 15.85 0.26
CA ILE A 82 -4.79 15.38 -0.52
C ILE A 82 -3.76 16.47 -0.86
N ARG A 83 -4.19 17.74 -0.89
CA ARG A 83 -3.28 18.88 -1.15
C ARG A 83 -2.57 19.36 0.12
N GLN A 84 -3.27 19.33 1.24
CA GLN A 84 -2.76 19.81 2.53
C GLN A 84 -2.14 18.68 3.38
N GLY A 85 -2.38 17.41 3.04
CA GLY A 85 -2.01 16.27 3.85
C GLY A 85 -0.55 16.25 4.28
N ARG A 86 0.37 16.55 3.36
CA ARG A 86 1.81 16.63 3.67
C ARG A 86 2.12 17.71 4.69
N GLN A 87 1.58 18.91 4.52
CA GLN A 87 1.79 20.02 5.47
C GLN A 87 1.23 19.68 6.84
N ARG A 88 0.02 19.15 6.87
CA ARG A 88 -0.65 18.71 8.12
C ARG A 88 0.13 17.58 8.80
N MET A 89 0.66 16.64 8.05
CA MET A 89 1.49 15.55 8.55
C MET A 89 2.81 16.04 9.15
N MET A 90 3.41 17.11 8.61
CA MET A 90 4.70 17.67 9.07
C MET A 90 4.53 18.68 10.20
N ALA A 91 3.37 19.31 10.32
CA ALA A 91 3.08 20.32 11.35
C ALA A 91 2.92 19.72 12.77
N PHE A 92 2.79 18.41 12.87
CA PHE A 92 2.49 17.71 14.10
C PHE A 92 3.61 16.75 14.51
N GLU A 93 3.70 16.56 15.83
CA GLU A 93 4.71 15.74 16.51
C GLU A 93 5.09 14.42 15.83
N PRO A 94 6.35 13.97 16.04
CA PRO A 94 6.86 12.70 15.55
C PRO A 94 6.12 11.46 16.08
N SER A 95 5.29 11.60 17.13
CA SER A 95 4.57 10.50 17.79
C SER A 95 3.54 9.77 16.92
N GLY A 96 3.29 10.27 15.74
CA GLY A 96 2.78 9.42 14.70
C GLY A 96 1.28 9.35 14.50
N ARG A 97 0.40 9.81 15.41
CA ARG A 97 -1.06 9.65 15.21
C ARG A 97 -1.55 10.48 14.02
N LEU A 98 -1.20 11.76 13.97
CA LEU A 98 -1.63 12.67 12.90
C LEU A 98 -0.92 12.37 11.58
N ARG A 99 0.37 12.02 11.65
CA ARG A 99 1.09 11.49 10.51
C ARG A 99 0.43 10.24 9.92
N ARG A 100 -0.09 9.37 10.77
CA ARG A 100 -0.85 8.20 10.35
C ARG A 100 -2.18 8.58 9.69
N THR A 101 -2.91 9.55 10.22
CA THR A 101 -4.21 9.99 9.72
C THR A 101 -4.07 10.68 8.37
N PHE A 102 -3.20 11.70 8.25
CA PHE A 102 -3.14 12.59 7.09
C PHE A 102 -2.19 12.15 5.97
N SER A 103 -1.57 10.98 6.06
CA SER A 103 -0.65 10.47 5.03
C SER A 103 -1.35 9.87 3.80
N TYR A 104 -2.40 10.56 3.31
CA TYR A 104 -3.18 10.08 2.16
C TYR A 104 -2.32 9.89 0.91
N VAL A 105 -1.45 10.84 0.61
CA VAL A 105 -0.59 10.80 -0.57
C VAL A 105 0.66 9.96 -0.30
N GLU A 106 1.35 10.20 0.78
CA GLU A 106 2.68 9.64 1.08
C GLU A 106 2.70 8.12 1.15
N ARG A 107 1.62 7.50 1.62
CA ARG A 107 1.52 6.03 1.65
C ARG A 107 1.39 5.40 0.27
N GLY A 108 1.04 6.17 -0.75
CA GLY A 108 0.98 5.70 -2.13
C GLY A 108 2.33 5.78 -2.86
N LEU A 109 3.36 6.36 -2.28
CA LEU A 109 4.72 6.44 -2.83
C LEU A 109 5.46 5.11 -2.63
N TYR A 110 5.01 4.09 -3.33
CA TYR A 110 5.38 2.69 -3.10
C TYR A 110 6.82 2.37 -3.45
N ALA A 111 7.40 2.99 -4.50
CA ALA A 111 8.76 2.72 -4.92
C ALA A 111 9.77 2.95 -3.79
N ARG A 112 9.58 4.01 -3.01
CA ARG A 112 10.43 4.33 -1.85
C ARG A 112 10.30 3.29 -0.75
N GLN A 113 9.10 2.79 -0.52
CA GLN A 113 8.81 1.78 0.51
C GLN A 113 9.42 0.44 0.13
N VAL A 114 9.24 0.01 -1.11
CA VAL A 114 9.82 -1.22 -1.64
C VAL A 114 11.34 -1.14 -1.71
N SER A 115 11.92 0.01 -2.10
CA SER A 115 13.37 0.20 -2.11
C SER A 115 13.98 0.00 -0.71
N ARG A 116 13.34 0.52 0.35
CA ARG A 116 13.79 0.28 1.73
C ARG A 116 13.73 -1.19 2.13
N ALA A 117 12.67 -1.89 1.73
CA ALA A 117 12.57 -3.33 2.00
C ALA A 117 13.66 -4.11 1.29
N LEU A 118 13.94 -3.81 0.01
CA LEU A 118 14.98 -4.46 -0.80
C LEU A 118 16.41 -4.17 -0.35
N GLN A 119 16.63 -3.09 0.39
CA GLN A 119 17.95 -2.79 1.00
C GLN A 119 18.26 -3.68 2.20
N LEU A 120 17.23 -4.19 2.87
CA LEU A 120 17.36 -4.94 4.12
C LEU A 120 17.09 -6.44 3.92
N PHE A 121 16.13 -6.78 3.08
CA PHE A 121 15.70 -8.14 2.81
C PHE A 121 16.04 -8.54 1.38
N SER A 122 16.53 -9.76 1.21
CA SER A 122 16.76 -10.31 -0.13
C SER A 122 15.45 -10.43 -0.92
N ARG A 123 15.52 -10.40 -2.25
CA ARG A 123 14.34 -10.54 -3.11
C ARG A 123 13.54 -11.82 -2.82
N ARG A 124 14.21 -12.88 -2.37
CA ARG A 124 13.58 -14.17 -2.03
C ARG A 124 12.77 -14.13 -0.74
N GLN A 125 12.97 -13.11 0.10
CA GLN A 125 12.22 -12.90 1.35
C GLN A 125 11.01 -11.99 1.14
N LEU A 126 10.79 -11.45 -0.06
CA LEU A 126 9.74 -10.50 -0.35
C LEU A 126 8.77 -11.06 -1.40
N LEU A 127 7.52 -11.20 -1.04
CA LEU A 127 6.42 -11.50 -1.94
C LEU A 127 5.58 -10.25 -2.16
N PHE A 128 5.49 -9.80 -3.41
CA PHE A 128 4.68 -8.66 -3.81
C PHE A 128 3.38 -9.15 -4.46
N LEU A 129 2.25 -8.63 -3.99
CA LEU A 129 0.92 -9.02 -4.45
C LEU A 129 0.07 -7.78 -4.74
N ARG A 130 -0.92 -7.94 -5.61
CA ARG A 130 -1.96 -6.94 -5.86
C ARG A 130 -3.21 -7.32 -5.07
N SER A 131 -3.85 -6.32 -4.47
CA SER A 131 -5.12 -6.55 -3.74
C SER A 131 -6.27 -6.96 -4.67
N SER A 132 -6.25 -6.52 -5.93
CA SER A 132 -7.19 -6.98 -6.97
C SER A 132 -7.05 -8.47 -7.24
N ASP A 133 -5.83 -8.97 -7.41
CA ASP A 133 -5.60 -10.39 -7.66
C ASP A 133 -6.10 -11.26 -6.49
N LEU A 134 -5.91 -10.78 -5.26
CA LEU A 134 -6.44 -11.49 -4.08
C LEU A 134 -7.98 -11.49 -4.05
N ALA A 135 -8.61 -10.43 -4.55
CA ALA A 135 -10.07 -10.34 -4.63
C ALA A 135 -10.65 -11.21 -5.77
N ASP A 136 -10.01 -11.19 -6.92
CA ASP A 136 -10.51 -11.82 -8.15
C ASP A 136 -10.13 -13.32 -8.23
N GLU A 137 -8.91 -13.66 -7.79
CA GLU A 137 -8.35 -15.01 -7.88
C GLU A 137 -7.73 -15.49 -6.54
N PRO A 138 -8.50 -15.52 -5.43
CA PRO A 138 -7.95 -15.81 -4.10
C PRO A 138 -7.23 -17.17 -4.03
N GLY A 139 -7.73 -18.18 -4.72
CA GLY A 139 -7.11 -19.51 -4.75
C GLY A 139 -5.71 -19.49 -5.35
N ARG A 140 -5.50 -18.80 -6.47
CA ARG A 140 -4.19 -18.63 -7.10
C ARG A 140 -3.23 -17.89 -6.19
N VAL A 141 -3.68 -16.79 -5.57
CA VAL A 141 -2.83 -15.99 -4.68
C VAL A 141 -2.47 -16.77 -3.42
N LEU A 142 -3.39 -17.51 -2.82
CA LEU A 142 -3.13 -18.33 -1.65
C LEU A 142 -2.14 -19.46 -1.96
N HIS A 143 -2.23 -20.08 -3.15
CA HIS A 143 -1.24 -21.07 -3.58
C HIS A 143 0.16 -20.43 -3.71
N GLN A 144 0.25 -19.23 -4.28
CA GLN A 144 1.51 -18.48 -4.37
C GLN A 144 2.07 -18.14 -2.98
N VAL A 145 1.22 -17.77 -2.03
CA VAL A 145 1.59 -17.50 -0.64
C VAL A 145 2.12 -18.78 0.04
N ALA A 146 1.42 -19.92 -0.11
CA ALA A 146 1.85 -21.19 0.46
C ALA A 146 3.22 -21.61 -0.07
N ALA A 147 3.42 -21.54 -1.39
CA ALA A 147 4.70 -21.82 -2.03
C ALA A 147 5.82 -20.89 -1.54
N PHE A 148 5.53 -19.58 -1.40
CA PHE A 148 6.49 -18.61 -0.88
C PHE A 148 6.87 -18.90 0.58
N LEU A 149 5.91 -19.29 1.40
CA LEU A 149 6.14 -19.63 2.81
C LEU A 149 6.75 -21.03 2.99
N GLY A 150 6.65 -21.90 1.99
CA GLY A 150 7.10 -23.30 2.08
C GLY A 150 6.20 -24.11 3.01
N VAL A 151 4.90 -23.86 3.00
CA VAL A 151 3.89 -24.58 3.78
C VAL A 151 2.93 -25.34 2.86
N GLU A 152 2.17 -26.26 3.44
CA GLU A 152 1.10 -26.95 2.72
C GLU A 152 0.08 -25.96 2.12
N PRO A 153 -0.51 -26.30 0.99
CA PRO A 153 -1.54 -25.46 0.35
C PRO A 153 -2.68 -25.16 1.33
N PHE A 154 -3.13 -23.92 1.32
CA PHE A 154 -4.31 -23.54 2.11
C PHE A 154 -5.56 -24.22 1.56
N PRO A 155 -6.51 -24.61 2.44
CA PRO A 155 -7.80 -25.11 2.00
C PRO A 155 -8.53 -24.04 1.17
N LEU A 156 -9.48 -24.45 0.35
CA LEU A 156 -10.34 -23.51 -0.38
C LEU A 156 -11.09 -22.62 0.61
N ILE A 157 -10.70 -21.35 0.63
CA ILE A 157 -11.31 -20.33 1.47
C ILE A 157 -12.25 -19.52 0.59
N ARG A 158 -13.50 -19.37 1.00
CA ARG A 158 -14.41 -18.40 0.35
C ARG A 158 -13.84 -16.99 0.55
N ALA A 159 -13.70 -16.24 -0.54
CA ALA A 159 -13.30 -14.86 -0.47
C ALA A 159 -14.23 -14.08 0.46
N ARG A 160 -13.69 -13.48 1.50
CA ARG A 160 -14.42 -12.62 2.42
C ARG A 160 -13.91 -11.19 2.23
N ARG A 161 -14.81 -10.30 1.90
CA ARG A 161 -14.47 -8.89 1.72
C ARG A 161 -14.59 -8.21 3.09
N GLU A 162 -13.48 -8.14 3.81
CA GLU A 162 -13.38 -7.35 5.04
C GLU A 162 -12.84 -5.97 4.75
N GLY A 163 -13.24 -4.97 5.53
CA GLY A 163 -12.80 -3.59 5.37
C GLY A 163 -13.40 -2.88 4.15
N ALA A 164 -14.62 -3.26 3.76
CA ALA A 164 -15.40 -2.48 2.82
C ALA A 164 -15.51 -1.02 3.31
N ARG A 165 -15.57 -0.09 2.36
CA ARG A 165 -15.81 1.33 2.70
C ARG A 165 -17.06 1.43 3.55
N PRO A 166 -17.01 2.11 4.72
CA PRO A 166 -18.22 2.35 5.50
C PRO A 166 -19.28 3.05 4.64
N GLU A 167 -20.53 2.63 4.76
CA GLU A 167 -21.65 3.40 4.24
C GLU A 167 -21.77 4.66 5.09
N HIS A 168 -21.43 5.80 4.50
CA HIS A 168 -21.43 7.09 5.16
C HIS A 168 -21.75 8.18 4.13
N PRO A 169 -22.53 9.23 4.47
CA PRO A 169 -22.71 10.38 3.60
C PRO A 169 -21.42 11.19 3.54
N TYR A 170 -20.57 10.90 2.55
CA TYR A 170 -19.33 11.63 2.35
C TYR A 170 -19.59 12.99 1.72
N PRO A 171 -18.93 14.08 2.17
CA PRO A 171 -19.14 15.43 1.65
C PRO A 171 -18.51 15.65 0.27
N SER A 172 -17.79 14.70 -0.24
CA SER A 172 -17.15 14.76 -1.56
C SER A 172 -17.08 13.40 -2.22
N GLU A 173 -16.94 13.41 -3.53
CA GLU A 173 -16.65 12.24 -4.37
C GLU A 173 -15.23 12.32 -4.90
N LEU A 174 -14.71 11.19 -5.40
CA LEU A 174 -13.44 11.18 -6.13
C LEU A 174 -13.66 11.77 -7.52
N THR A 175 -13.19 12.99 -7.73
CA THR A 175 -13.37 13.71 -8.99
C THR A 175 -12.23 13.42 -9.99
N ASN A 176 -12.49 13.67 -11.29
CA ASN A 176 -11.45 13.64 -12.32
C ASN A 176 -10.31 14.64 -12.02
N GLY A 177 -10.61 15.78 -11.37
CA GLY A 177 -9.62 16.74 -10.93
C GLY A 177 -8.66 16.16 -9.89
N ASP A 178 -9.16 15.37 -8.95
CA ASP A 178 -8.36 14.72 -7.93
C ASP A 178 -7.54 13.56 -8.52
N ILE A 179 -8.12 12.81 -9.44
CA ILE A 179 -7.43 11.76 -10.19
C ILE A 179 -6.23 12.36 -10.94
N ARG A 180 -6.43 13.44 -11.72
CA ARG A 180 -5.34 14.14 -12.43
C ARG A 180 -4.26 14.65 -11.47
N HIS A 181 -4.65 15.24 -10.34
CA HIS A 181 -3.70 15.72 -9.34
C HIS A 181 -2.84 14.58 -8.79
N LEU A 182 -3.46 13.49 -8.37
CA LEU A 182 -2.77 12.35 -7.79
C LEU A 182 -1.93 11.57 -8.83
N ARG A 183 -2.40 11.44 -10.08
CA ARG A 183 -1.63 10.84 -11.18
C ARG A 183 -0.28 11.55 -11.39
N ARG A 184 -0.26 12.87 -11.40
CA ARG A 184 1.00 13.64 -11.55
C ARG A 184 2.02 13.29 -10.46
N ILE A 185 1.55 12.96 -9.26
CA ILE A 185 2.41 12.61 -8.13
C ILE A 185 2.84 11.15 -8.20
N TYR A 186 1.91 10.25 -8.52
CA TYR A 186 2.15 8.81 -8.41
C TYR A 186 2.76 8.18 -9.65
N LEU A 187 2.52 8.70 -10.84
CA LEU A 187 2.92 8.02 -12.08
C LEU A 187 4.44 7.72 -12.13
N PRO A 188 5.35 8.66 -11.84
CA PRO A 188 6.78 8.37 -11.81
C PRO A 188 7.17 7.32 -10.74
N GLU A 189 6.47 7.31 -9.62
CA GLU A 189 6.68 6.35 -8.52
C GLU A 189 6.17 4.96 -8.89
N ILE A 190 5.05 4.86 -9.61
CA ILE A 190 4.44 3.58 -10.01
C ILE A 190 5.26 2.89 -11.10
N GLU A 191 5.81 3.61 -12.04
CA GLU A 191 6.73 3.07 -13.04
C GLU A 191 7.94 2.42 -12.37
N ARG A 192 8.57 3.13 -11.45
CA ARG A 192 9.69 2.59 -10.66
C ARG A 192 9.26 1.42 -9.78
N PHE A 193 8.09 1.49 -9.17
CA PHE A 193 7.52 0.42 -8.37
C PHE A 193 7.31 -0.86 -9.19
N ALA A 194 6.76 -0.75 -10.40
CA ALA A 194 6.56 -1.86 -11.31
C ALA A 194 7.90 -2.56 -11.64
N LEU A 195 8.95 -1.77 -11.94
CA LEU A 195 10.29 -2.30 -12.19
C LEU A 195 10.87 -3.04 -10.96
N LEU A 196 10.69 -2.50 -9.76
CA LEU A 196 11.22 -3.09 -8.53
C LEU A 196 10.48 -4.38 -8.12
N THR A 197 9.19 -4.47 -8.39
CA THR A 197 8.34 -5.56 -7.92
C THR A 197 8.07 -6.63 -8.98
N GLY A 198 8.09 -6.25 -10.26
CA GLY A 198 7.61 -7.06 -11.38
C GLY A 198 6.08 -7.16 -11.45
N LEU A 199 5.35 -6.36 -10.66
CA LEU A 199 3.89 -6.36 -10.71
C LEU A 199 3.37 -5.61 -11.94
N ARG A 200 2.35 -6.15 -12.59
CA ARG A 200 1.59 -5.46 -13.62
C ARG A 200 0.69 -4.41 -12.98
N VAL A 201 0.75 -3.18 -13.46
CA VAL A 201 0.02 -2.03 -12.91
C VAL A 201 -0.67 -1.19 -14.01
N ASP A 202 -0.61 -1.66 -15.23
CA ASP A 202 -1.20 -1.01 -16.43
C ASP A 202 -2.71 -0.83 -16.33
N ASP A 203 -3.39 -1.70 -15.61
CA ASP A 203 -4.83 -1.64 -15.32
C ASP A 203 -5.19 -0.76 -14.11
N TRP A 204 -4.22 -0.21 -13.41
CA TRP A 204 -4.48 0.69 -12.28
C TRP A 204 -5.00 2.05 -12.77
N LEU A 205 -5.94 2.63 -12.01
CA LEU A 205 -6.49 3.97 -12.29
C LEU A 205 -5.39 5.03 -12.46
N THR A 206 -4.31 4.90 -11.71
CA THR A 206 -3.13 5.74 -11.81
C THR A 206 -2.47 5.68 -13.20
N CYS A 207 -2.49 4.51 -13.86
CA CYS A 207 -1.81 4.26 -15.14
C CYS A 207 -2.71 4.45 -16.36
N ARG A 208 -4.04 4.32 -16.20
CA ARG A 208 -4.99 4.45 -17.32
C ARG A 208 -4.90 5.83 -17.96
N ALA A 209 -4.77 5.89 -19.28
CA ALA A 209 -4.85 7.14 -20.03
C ALA A 209 -6.23 7.79 -19.84
N GLU A 210 -6.28 9.10 -19.73
CA GLU A 210 -7.55 9.83 -19.80
C GLU A 210 -8.11 9.68 -21.23
N ALA A 211 -9.40 9.48 -21.35
CA ALA A 211 -10.09 9.31 -22.64
C ALA A 211 -9.97 10.51 -23.61
N GLY A 212 -9.21 11.54 -23.27
CA GLY A 212 -8.95 12.74 -24.08
C GLY A 212 -7.48 12.94 -24.50
N GLU A 213 -6.51 12.18 -23.98
CA GLU A 213 -5.08 12.42 -24.29
C GLU A 213 -4.56 11.71 -25.55
N VAL A 214 -5.36 10.86 -26.17
CA VAL A 214 -4.94 10.08 -27.37
C VAL A 214 -4.93 10.93 -28.66
N ALA A 215 -5.47 12.15 -28.67
CA ALA A 215 -5.67 12.95 -29.88
C ALA A 215 -4.51 13.88 -30.28
N HIS A 216 -3.39 13.98 -29.55
CA HIS A 216 -2.34 14.97 -29.85
C HIS A 216 -0.93 14.43 -30.16
N ARG A 217 -0.78 13.13 -30.45
CA ARG A 217 0.52 12.57 -30.88
C ARG A 217 0.54 12.05 -32.33
N GLY A 218 -0.28 12.59 -33.18
CA GLY A 218 -0.35 12.17 -34.58
C GLY A 218 -0.65 13.34 -35.52
N GLY A 219 0.30 14.28 -35.70
CA GLY A 219 0.06 15.39 -36.60
C GLY A 219 1.26 16.29 -36.83
N ALA A 220 2.44 15.72 -37.09
CA ALA A 220 3.52 16.45 -37.74
C ALA A 220 3.63 15.93 -39.18
N GLY A 221 2.66 16.31 -39.99
CA GLY A 221 2.73 16.16 -41.46
C GLY A 221 3.73 17.15 -41.99
N HIS A 222 4.70 16.62 -42.69
CA HIS A 222 5.65 17.32 -43.52
C HIS A 222 4.90 18.09 -44.62
N PRO A 223 5.17 19.34 -44.90
CA PRO A 223 4.89 19.92 -46.20
C PRO A 223 6.11 19.77 -47.06
N GLY A 224 6.08 18.81 -47.96
CA GLY A 224 6.96 18.78 -49.11
C GLY A 224 6.39 19.70 -50.18
N GLY A 225 7.20 20.53 -50.74
CA GLY A 225 7.07 21.28 -51.97
C GLY A 225 8.42 21.40 -52.59
#